data_026d1c7b5556a083c1f518c5703bf12a
#
_entry.id   026d1c7b5556a083c1f518c5703bf12a
#
_cell.length_a   1.000
_cell.length_b   1.000
_cell.length_c   1.000
_cell.angle_alpha   90.00
_cell.angle_beta   90.00
_cell.angle_gamma   90.00
#
_symmetry.space_group_name_H-M   'P 1'
#
loop_
_entity.id
_entity.type
_entity.pdbx_description
1 polymer ?
#
loop_
_entity_poly.entity_id
_entity_poly.type
_entity_poly.pdbx_seq_one_letter_code
_entity_poly.pdbx_strand_id
1 'polypeptide(L)'
;MLAGQNDNGRLCQTPTELAIVQSEGSPMGPLMRAINRIADAIAPEFPDVAVGTLAYGGTITPPRTAARKNVVIQLAPIGAHYGRPFTDPSNKPLADLLTAWGAKCKRRCCLLNSTARAISLTIQA
;
A
#
# COMPACT_ATOMS: atom_id res chain seq x y z
N MET A 1 0.83 -0.26 14.59
CA MET A 1 0.14 -1.54 14.31
C MET A 1 0.34 -1.88 12.85
N LEU A 2 0.68 -3.11 12.51
CA LEU A 2 0.82 -3.59 11.14
C LEU A 2 -0.31 -4.57 10.82
N ALA A 3 -1.01 -4.39 9.71
CA ALA A 3 -2.03 -5.28 9.20
C ALA A 3 -1.78 -5.54 7.70
N GLY A 4 -1.79 -6.80 7.30
CA GLY A 4 -1.50 -7.17 5.92
C GLY A 4 -1.81 -8.62 5.61
N GLN A 5 -1.56 -9.03 4.38
CA GLN A 5 -1.67 -10.42 3.96
C GLN A 5 -0.36 -11.17 4.21
N ASN A 6 -0.43 -12.50 4.22
CA ASN A 6 0.75 -13.36 4.32
C ASN A 6 1.47 -13.53 2.96
N ASP A 7 2.66 -14.09 3.00
CA ASP A 7 3.55 -14.25 1.84
C ASP A 7 3.04 -15.21 0.75
N ASN A 8 2.08 -16.07 1.03
CA ASN A 8 1.61 -17.04 0.03
C ASN A 8 0.66 -16.44 -1.03
N GLY A 9 0.35 -15.16 -0.92
CA GLY A 9 -0.41 -14.40 -1.92
C GLY A 9 -1.86 -14.86 -2.12
N ARG A 10 -2.36 -15.78 -1.30
CA ARG A 10 -3.73 -16.24 -1.40
C ARG A 10 -4.67 -15.18 -0.86
N LEU A 11 -5.46 -14.63 -1.75
CA LEU A 11 -6.54 -13.70 -1.43
C LEU A 11 -7.85 -14.49 -1.30
N CYS A 12 -8.74 -14.01 -0.46
CA CYS A 12 -10.08 -14.56 -0.36
C CYS A 12 -10.82 -14.38 -1.68
N GLN A 13 -11.57 -15.41 -2.09
CA GLN A 13 -12.28 -15.45 -3.36
C GLN A 13 -13.79 -15.67 -3.18
N THR A 14 -14.32 -15.18 -2.07
CA THR A 14 -15.78 -15.17 -1.91
C THR A 14 -16.44 -14.24 -2.93
N PRO A 15 -17.67 -14.49 -3.36
CA PRO A 15 -18.37 -13.61 -4.28
C PRO A 15 -18.39 -12.14 -3.84
N THR A 16 -18.53 -11.89 -2.53
CA THR A 16 -18.53 -10.56 -1.95
C THR A 16 -17.17 -9.86 -2.15
N GLU A 17 -16.06 -10.55 -1.89
CA GLU A 17 -14.73 -9.96 -2.06
C GLU A 17 -14.35 -9.77 -3.51
N LEU A 18 -14.72 -10.71 -4.39
CA LEU A 18 -14.52 -10.54 -5.83
C LEU A 18 -15.27 -9.31 -6.36
N ALA A 19 -16.50 -9.06 -5.89
CA ALA A 19 -17.25 -7.86 -6.24
C ALA A 19 -16.53 -6.58 -5.76
N ILE A 20 -15.93 -6.60 -4.56
CA ILE A 20 -15.11 -5.48 -4.07
C ILE A 20 -13.86 -5.29 -4.94
N VAL A 21 -13.14 -6.37 -5.26
CA VAL A 21 -11.96 -6.31 -6.16
C VAL A 21 -12.32 -5.66 -7.49
N GLN A 22 -13.44 -6.06 -8.10
CA GLN A 22 -13.91 -5.46 -9.35
C GLN A 22 -14.23 -3.98 -9.19
N SER A 23 -14.95 -3.60 -8.13
CA SER A 23 -15.32 -2.20 -7.88
C SER A 23 -14.11 -1.31 -7.59
N GLU A 24 -13.09 -1.85 -6.93
CA GLU A 24 -11.85 -1.14 -6.57
C GLU A 24 -10.79 -1.17 -7.69
N GLY A 25 -10.95 -2.05 -8.67
CA GLY A 25 -9.97 -2.25 -9.75
C GLY A 25 -8.64 -2.84 -9.27
N SER A 26 -8.61 -3.42 -8.07
CA SER A 26 -7.41 -3.98 -7.46
C SER A 26 -7.72 -5.02 -6.38
N PRO A 27 -6.95 -6.11 -6.30
CA PRO A 27 -7.02 -7.05 -5.19
C PRO A 27 -6.70 -6.44 -3.81
N MET A 28 -6.08 -5.27 -3.76
CA MET A 28 -5.87 -4.51 -2.52
C MET A 28 -7.17 -3.91 -1.97
N GLY A 29 -8.25 -3.84 -2.76
CA GLY A 29 -9.51 -3.20 -2.39
C GLY A 29 -10.12 -3.69 -1.09
N PRO A 30 -10.39 -4.99 -0.91
CA PRO A 30 -10.93 -5.54 0.33
C PRO A 30 -10.05 -5.22 1.54
N LEU A 31 -8.73 -5.39 1.41
CA LEU A 31 -7.76 -5.10 2.47
C LEU A 31 -7.76 -3.61 2.82
N MET A 32 -7.74 -2.71 1.84
CA MET A 32 -7.77 -1.27 2.07
C MET A 32 -9.04 -0.83 2.79
N ARG A 33 -10.20 -1.38 2.43
CA ARG A 33 -11.46 -1.10 3.13
C ARG A 33 -11.41 -1.55 4.59
N ALA A 34 -10.89 -2.75 4.85
CA ALA A 34 -10.75 -3.27 6.22
C ALA A 34 -9.79 -2.40 7.05
N ILE A 35 -8.62 -2.05 6.49
CA ILE A 35 -7.63 -1.21 7.16
C ILE A 35 -8.17 0.19 7.45
N ASN A 36 -8.88 0.79 6.50
CA ASN A 36 -9.52 2.09 6.71
C ASN A 36 -10.55 2.04 7.84
N ARG A 37 -11.34 0.96 7.96
CA ARG A 37 -12.27 0.77 9.10
C ARG A 37 -11.55 0.67 10.43
N ILE A 38 -10.44 -0.08 10.49
CA ILE A 38 -9.60 -0.15 11.69
C ILE A 38 -9.06 1.24 12.03
N ALA A 39 -8.52 1.94 11.04
CA ALA A 39 -7.96 3.27 11.21
C ALA A 39 -9.01 4.29 11.71
N ASP A 40 -10.23 4.24 11.18
CA ASP A 40 -11.35 5.07 11.62
C ASP A 40 -11.77 4.73 13.07
N ALA A 41 -11.78 3.44 13.43
CA ALA A 41 -12.19 2.98 14.76
C ALA A 41 -11.20 3.39 15.86
N ILE A 42 -9.89 3.36 15.59
CA ILE A 42 -8.88 3.69 16.62
C ILE A 42 -8.57 5.20 16.71
N ALA A 43 -8.88 5.98 15.67
CA ALA A 43 -8.51 7.39 15.61
C ALA A 43 -9.04 8.25 16.77
N PRO A 44 -10.26 8.03 17.33
CA PRO A 44 -10.76 8.83 18.45
C PRO A 44 -9.98 8.65 19.75
N GLU A 45 -9.55 7.39 20.03
CA GLU A 45 -8.82 7.07 21.27
C GLU A 45 -7.31 7.23 21.10
N PHE A 46 -6.80 6.98 19.89
CA PHE A 46 -5.37 6.95 19.60
C PHE A 46 -5.03 7.82 18.38
N PRO A 47 -5.17 9.16 18.48
CA PRO A 47 -5.01 10.06 17.33
C PRO A 47 -3.61 10.06 16.72
N ASP A 48 -2.59 9.70 17.51
CA ASP A 48 -1.18 9.66 17.09
C ASP A 48 -0.74 8.27 16.58
N VAL A 49 -1.62 7.26 16.67
CA VAL A 49 -1.30 5.90 16.21
C VAL A 49 -1.61 5.75 14.73
N ALA A 50 -0.63 5.22 14.00
CA ALA A 50 -0.81 4.85 12.60
C ALA A 50 -1.02 3.34 12.43
N VAL A 51 -1.86 2.98 11.45
CA VAL A 51 -2.02 1.60 10.96
C VAL A 51 -1.16 1.41 9.73
N GLY A 52 -0.16 0.51 9.81
CA GLY A 52 0.68 0.16 8.67
C GLY A 52 0.11 -1.02 7.89
N THR A 53 0.28 -1.01 6.57
CA THR A 53 0.00 -2.16 5.72
C THR A 53 1.01 -2.29 4.60
N LEU A 54 1.16 -3.50 4.07
CA LEU A 54 2.05 -3.80 2.95
C LEU A 54 1.28 -3.76 1.63
N ALA A 55 1.86 -3.09 0.64
CA ALA A 55 1.51 -3.26 -0.77
C ALA A 55 2.55 -4.21 -1.39
N TYR A 56 2.18 -5.47 -1.56
CA TYR A 56 3.10 -6.55 -1.88
C TYR A 56 2.43 -7.65 -2.70
N GLY A 57 3.14 -8.21 -3.68
CA GLY A 57 2.62 -9.33 -4.46
C GLY A 57 1.24 -9.04 -5.08
N GLY A 58 0.24 -9.82 -4.72
CA GLY A 58 -1.13 -9.65 -5.22
C GLY A 58 -1.81 -8.33 -4.86
N THR A 59 -1.35 -7.65 -3.79
CA THR A 59 -1.91 -6.35 -3.35
C THR A 59 -1.06 -5.16 -3.74
N ILE A 60 -0.10 -5.32 -4.65
CA ILE A 60 0.85 -4.27 -5.03
C ILE A 60 0.19 -3.08 -5.73
N THR A 61 -0.88 -3.32 -6.47
CA THR A 61 -1.60 -2.28 -7.22
C THR A 61 -2.55 -1.49 -6.31
N PRO A 62 -2.51 -0.13 -6.32
CA PRO A 62 -3.39 0.66 -5.49
C PRO A 62 -4.86 0.51 -5.91
N PRO A 63 -5.80 0.49 -4.95
CA PRO A 63 -7.24 0.47 -5.22
C PRO A 63 -7.76 1.88 -5.53
N ARG A 64 -9.05 1.96 -5.93
CA ARG A 64 -9.72 3.26 -6.08
C ARG A 64 -9.86 4.00 -4.76
N THR A 65 -10.17 3.27 -3.70
CA THR A 65 -10.29 3.83 -2.35
C THR A 65 -8.94 4.33 -1.83
N ALA A 66 -8.89 5.59 -1.41
CA ALA A 66 -7.70 6.18 -0.81
C ALA A 66 -7.50 5.72 0.65
N ALA A 67 -6.26 5.69 1.08
CA ALA A 67 -5.91 5.44 2.47
C ALA A 67 -6.35 6.58 3.40
N ARG A 68 -6.74 6.28 4.64
CA ARG A 68 -7.00 7.28 5.68
C ARG A 68 -5.70 7.99 6.09
N LYS A 69 -5.84 9.17 6.71
CA LYS A 69 -4.69 10.00 7.13
C LYS A 69 -3.75 9.30 8.13
N ASN A 70 -4.28 8.37 8.91
CA ASN A 70 -3.54 7.57 9.89
C ASN A 70 -3.18 6.17 9.34
N VAL A 71 -3.25 5.95 8.03
CA VAL A 71 -2.78 4.72 7.36
C VAL A 71 -1.45 4.99 6.67
N VAL A 72 -0.49 4.09 6.87
CA VAL A 72 0.83 4.11 6.25
C VAL A 72 0.94 2.91 5.31
N ILE A 73 1.19 3.18 4.04
CA ILE A 73 1.41 2.14 3.03
C ILE A 73 2.90 1.87 2.92
N GLN A 74 3.30 0.62 3.12
CA GLN A 74 4.66 0.15 2.90
C GLN A 74 4.71 -0.61 1.58
N LEU A 75 5.26 0.01 0.55
CA LEU A 75 5.41 -0.62 -0.77
C LEU A 75 6.67 -1.49 -0.78
N ALA A 76 6.52 -2.78 -1.08
CA ALA A 76 7.61 -3.72 -1.27
C ALA A 76 7.89 -3.90 -2.77
N PRO A 77 8.89 -3.21 -3.33
CA PRO A 77 9.14 -3.17 -4.76
C PRO A 77 9.95 -4.39 -5.22
N ILE A 78 9.28 -5.53 -5.37
CA ILE A 78 9.90 -6.73 -5.91
C ILE A 78 10.20 -6.49 -7.39
N GLY A 79 11.41 -6.87 -7.81
CA GLY A 79 11.87 -6.70 -9.20
C GLY A 79 12.47 -5.33 -9.50
N ALA A 80 12.66 -4.46 -8.51
CA ALA A 80 13.39 -3.23 -8.68
C ALA A 80 14.89 -3.50 -8.95
N HIS A 81 15.47 -2.75 -9.87
CA HIS A 81 16.92 -2.74 -10.10
C HIS A 81 17.60 -1.81 -9.10
N TYR A 82 17.93 -2.33 -7.92
CA TYR A 82 18.49 -1.53 -6.81
C TYR A 82 19.85 -0.89 -7.08
N GLY A 83 20.59 -1.40 -8.06
CA GLY A 83 21.86 -0.81 -8.50
C GLY A 83 21.73 0.37 -9.46
N ARG A 84 20.50 0.79 -9.79
CA ARG A 84 20.20 1.88 -10.71
C ARG A 84 19.29 2.92 -10.09
N PRO A 85 19.36 4.20 -10.51
CA PRO A 85 18.43 5.23 -10.06
C PRO A 85 16.97 4.87 -10.35
N PHE A 86 16.03 5.38 -9.55
CA PHE A 86 14.59 5.21 -9.80
C PHE A 86 14.13 5.81 -11.13
N THR A 87 14.88 6.79 -11.66
CA THR A 87 14.65 7.43 -12.96
C THR A 87 15.14 6.60 -14.14
N ASP A 88 15.89 5.52 -13.90
CA ASP A 88 16.34 4.62 -14.98
C ASP A 88 15.13 3.95 -15.63
N PRO A 89 15.12 3.82 -16.98
CA PRO A 89 14.02 3.17 -17.70
C PRO A 89 13.69 1.75 -17.21
N SER A 90 14.68 1.01 -16.70
CA SER A 90 14.46 -0.33 -16.11
C SER A 90 13.63 -0.30 -14.84
N ASN A 91 13.55 0.84 -14.14
CA ASN A 91 12.75 1.05 -12.94
C ASN A 91 11.42 1.77 -13.22
N LYS A 92 11.08 2.02 -14.49
CA LYS A 92 9.83 2.71 -14.85
C LYS A 92 8.57 2.10 -14.22
N PRO A 93 8.38 0.76 -14.23
CA PRO A 93 7.20 0.16 -13.60
C PRO A 93 7.08 0.48 -12.10
N LEU A 94 8.23 0.55 -11.41
CA LEU A 94 8.25 0.96 -10.00
C LEU A 94 7.94 2.45 -9.82
N ALA A 95 8.49 3.31 -10.66
CA ALA A 95 8.22 4.74 -10.62
C ALA A 95 6.73 5.05 -10.86
N ASP A 96 6.11 4.37 -11.82
CA ASP A 96 4.68 4.47 -12.11
C ASP A 96 3.83 4.00 -10.90
N LEU A 97 4.23 2.90 -10.27
CA LEU A 97 3.57 2.35 -9.08
C LEU A 97 3.67 3.30 -7.87
N LEU A 98 4.85 3.89 -7.64
CA LEU A 98 5.06 4.89 -6.60
C LEU A 98 4.17 6.11 -6.79
N THR A 99 4.08 6.60 -8.02
CA THR A 99 3.21 7.73 -8.39
C THR A 99 1.75 7.39 -8.12
N ALA A 100 1.31 6.20 -8.52
CA ALA A 100 -0.05 5.74 -8.31
C ALA A 100 -0.40 5.61 -6.82
N TRP A 101 0.50 5.07 -6.00
CA TRP A 101 0.32 5.00 -4.56
C TRP A 101 0.39 6.38 -3.89
N GLY A 102 1.27 7.27 -4.36
CA GLY A 102 1.36 8.66 -3.88
C GLY A 102 0.02 9.39 -4.00
N ALA A 103 -0.70 9.18 -5.08
CA ALA A 103 -2.03 9.76 -5.28
C ALA A 103 -3.10 9.20 -4.30
N LYS A 104 -2.86 8.03 -3.68
CA LYS A 104 -3.78 7.37 -2.74
C LYS A 104 -3.42 7.58 -1.27
N CYS A 105 -2.21 8.05 -0.98
CA CYS A 105 -1.71 8.25 0.36
C CYS A 105 -1.84 9.73 0.77
N LYS A 106 -2.62 10.03 1.81
CA LYS A 106 -2.79 11.42 2.27
C LYS A 106 -1.62 11.97 3.10
N ARG A 107 -0.74 11.12 3.65
CA ARG A 107 0.37 11.54 4.51
C ARG A 107 1.68 10.79 4.33
N ARG A 108 1.69 9.48 4.17
CA ARG A 108 2.94 8.69 4.12
C ARG A 108 2.80 7.47 3.24
N CYS A 109 3.62 7.42 2.21
CA CYS A 109 3.95 6.19 1.51
C CYS A 109 5.42 5.89 1.81
N CYS A 110 5.72 4.71 2.33
CA CYS A 110 7.09 4.30 2.64
C CYS A 110 7.52 3.19 1.68
N LEU A 111 8.71 3.31 1.10
CA LEU A 111 9.34 2.20 0.41
C LEU A 111 10.01 1.28 1.42
N LEU A 112 9.68 -0.01 1.37
CA LEU A 112 10.48 -1.03 2.02
C LEU A 112 11.58 -1.47 1.06
N ASN A 113 12.84 -1.24 1.45
CA ASN A 113 13.96 -1.89 0.80
C ASN A 113 14.19 -3.25 1.46
N SER A 114 14.49 -4.30 0.66
CA SER A 114 14.81 -5.66 1.12
C SER A 114 16.02 -5.73 2.09
N THR A 115 16.76 -4.64 2.25
CA THR A 115 17.87 -4.48 3.19
C THR A 115 17.52 -3.72 4.47
N ALA A 116 16.24 -3.75 4.91
CA ALA A 116 15.76 -3.24 6.21
C ALA A 116 15.97 -1.73 6.48
N ARG A 117 16.12 -0.89 5.48
CA ARG A 117 16.05 0.56 5.66
C ARG A 117 14.79 1.11 4.99
N ALA A 118 13.84 1.56 5.80
CA ALA A 118 12.70 2.32 5.32
C ALA A 118 13.19 3.67 4.79
N ILE A 119 13.11 3.89 3.49
CA ILE A 119 13.26 5.21 2.90
C ILE A 119 11.87 5.87 2.98
N SER A 120 11.72 6.81 3.91
CA SER A 120 10.50 7.60 4.01
C SER A 120 10.48 8.62 2.86
N LEU A 121 9.70 8.38 1.84
CA LEU A 121 9.38 9.37 0.83
C LEU A 121 8.15 10.17 1.34
N THR A 122 8.43 11.33 1.93
CA THR A 122 7.37 12.32 2.14
C THR A 122 7.11 12.97 0.78
N ILE A 123 6.04 12.56 0.12
CA ILE A 123 5.55 13.26 -1.06
C ILE A 123 4.88 14.53 -0.52
N GLN A 124 5.58 15.65 -0.60
CA GLN A 124 4.96 16.97 -0.41
C GLN A 124 4.07 17.23 -1.63
N ALA A 125 2.79 17.41 -1.37
CA ALA A 125 1.84 17.92 -2.34
C ALA A 125 2.04 19.42 -2.53
#